data_e936ace92bd5b9edf4e68e848152705c
#
_entry.id   e936ace92bd5b9edf4e68e848152705c
#
_cell.length_a   1.000
_cell.length_b   1.000
_cell.length_c   1.000
_cell.angle_alpha   90.00
_cell.angle_beta   90.00
_cell.angle_gamma   90.00
#
_symmetry.space_group_name_H-M   'P 1'
#
loop_
_entity.id
_entity.type
_entity.pdbx_description
1 polymer ?
#
loop_
_entity_poly.entity_id
_entity_poly.type
_entity_poly.pdbx_seq_one_letter_code
_entity_poly.pdbx_strand_id
1 'polypeptide(L)'
;MKLWLALGAGTLAAAMLAGCGGDSDNDPVPSTDTPAVSGVKLNFMGRYSTGQFDESAAEIPAYDAGTRRLFVVNAQKGALDVLGMNDPANPALVDTLTTSDIAANTEVNSVAVRDGLVAVAVQAPVKTDAGYMALYDAETLELISFVEVGALPDMVAFTADGQYVLTANEGEPSDDYSVDPEGSVSVVDISDPRNPVVATADFTALNGQEDELRDQGVRIYGPGASAAQDLEPEYIALDADGTTAWVVLQENNALAKVDIASATVTEPLLPLGTKDISQDGNAIDASDDDGVINIRTFDGVVGLYLPDAIHAYSAGGDTYLVTANEGDARAWGEDNDAYWGTEGAGCAGDASQGFVEEFRVKHLVHADGFDRRCGDDLPPQLRALGAGGLLNPTTFGYCGAVDGDPGDCREDDVLGRLNITWTEGYRTDSNGDPVMFTAAGVEDPAGDRIMYDTLYAYGGRSFSIWDAEGALVWDSGDAIEQFIASDDCMAGAQRNIPCADYFNSGHDEGSDFDSRSDAKGPEPEGLTIG
;
A
#
# COMPACT_ATOMS: atom_id res chain seq x y z
N MET A 1 30.13 -14.61 13.59
CA MET A 1 29.46 -15.83 14.07
C MET A 1 28.37 -16.11 13.03
N LYS A 2 28.47 -17.19 12.27
CA LYS A 2 27.63 -17.44 11.09
C LYS A 2 26.20 -17.74 11.54
N LEU A 3 25.24 -16.84 11.24
CA LEU A 3 23.82 -17.11 11.42
C LEU A 3 23.31 -17.81 10.15
N TRP A 4 22.85 -19.03 10.33
CA TRP A 4 22.12 -19.80 9.32
C TRP A 4 20.64 -19.53 9.55
N LEU A 5 19.95 -18.95 8.58
CA LEU A 5 18.50 -19.03 8.52
C LEU A 5 18.13 -20.49 8.19
N ALA A 6 17.67 -21.23 9.19
CA ALA A 6 17.09 -22.54 9.00
C ALA A 6 15.56 -22.39 9.00
N LEU A 7 14.97 -22.52 7.83
CA LEU A 7 13.52 -22.77 7.73
C LEU A 7 13.19 -24.06 8.49
N GLY A 8 12.43 -23.97 9.57
CA GLY A 8 11.96 -25.08 10.35
C GLY A 8 10.80 -25.79 9.65
N ALA A 9 11.11 -26.90 8.99
CA ALA A 9 10.08 -27.84 8.55
C ALA A 9 9.48 -28.56 9.77
N GLY A 10 8.18 -28.35 10.03
CA GLY A 10 7.42 -29.07 11.06
C GLY A 10 7.32 -30.56 10.72
N THR A 11 7.94 -31.40 11.53
CA THR A 11 7.80 -32.86 11.44
C THR A 11 6.51 -33.32 12.09
N LEU A 12 5.54 -33.77 11.28
CA LEU A 12 4.42 -34.60 11.75
C LEU A 12 4.96 -35.98 12.18
N ALA A 13 4.76 -36.32 13.43
CA ALA A 13 5.02 -37.67 13.94
C ALA A 13 3.92 -38.62 13.50
N ALA A 14 4.20 -39.50 12.53
CA ALA A 14 3.33 -40.61 12.19
C ALA A 14 3.66 -41.81 13.11
N ALA A 15 2.64 -42.31 13.83
CA ALA A 15 2.74 -43.52 14.62
C ALA A 15 2.83 -44.73 13.69
N MET A 16 3.88 -45.55 13.88
CA MET A 16 4.05 -46.85 13.22
C MET A 16 3.18 -47.90 13.90
N LEU A 17 2.31 -48.53 13.13
CA LEU A 17 1.78 -49.85 13.43
C LEU A 17 2.55 -50.88 12.59
N ALA A 18 3.23 -51.78 13.28
CA ALA A 18 3.96 -52.87 12.65
C ALA A 18 2.99 -53.98 12.21
N GLY A 19 3.07 -54.37 10.95
CA GLY A 19 2.45 -55.57 10.41
C GLY A 19 3.43 -56.26 9.46
N CYS A 20 3.88 -57.47 9.81
CA CYS A 20 4.77 -58.32 9.01
C CYS A 20 4.10 -58.90 7.78
N GLY A 21 4.85 -59.00 6.67
CA GLY A 21 4.56 -59.92 5.58
C GLY A 21 5.15 -59.53 4.24
N GLY A 22 6.28 -60.01 3.89
CA GLY A 22 6.99 -60.59 2.76
C GLY A 22 6.73 -60.14 1.33
N ASP A 23 7.81 -59.96 0.76
CA ASP A 23 8.35 -60.24 -0.60
C ASP A 23 8.68 -59.02 -1.49
N SER A 24 9.90 -59.16 -1.94
CA SER A 24 10.72 -58.39 -2.80
C SER A 24 10.12 -57.99 -4.15
N ASP A 25 10.22 -56.69 -4.47
CA ASP A 25 10.66 -56.21 -5.80
C ASP A 25 11.33 -54.85 -5.60
N ASN A 26 12.65 -54.85 -5.82
CA ASN A 26 13.51 -53.65 -5.85
C ASN A 26 13.36 -52.96 -7.19
N ASP A 27 12.40 -52.08 -7.36
CA ASP A 27 12.49 -51.02 -8.34
C ASP A 27 12.92 -49.74 -7.65
N PRO A 28 14.00 -49.06 -8.14
CA PRO A 28 14.42 -47.80 -7.59
C PRO A 28 13.35 -46.74 -7.88
N VAL A 29 12.65 -46.28 -6.83
CA VAL A 29 11.84 -45.06 -6.88
C VAL A 29 12.77 -43.94 -7.37
N PRO A 30 12.46 -43.24 -8.48
CA PRO A 30 13.25 -42.08 -8.88
C PRO A 30 13.18 -41.07 -7.74
N SER A 31 14.32 -40.75 -7.16
CA SER A 31 14.42 -39.64 -6.23
C SER A 31 14.11 -38.37 -7.01
N THR A 32 12.98 -37.74 -6.74
CA THR A 32 12.72 -36.37 -7.13
C THR A 32 13.51 -35.47 -6.17
N ASP A 33 14.83 -35.55 -6.23
CA ASP A 33 15.68 -34.52 -5.66
C ASP A 33 15.56 -33.28 -6.55
N THR A 34 14.56 -32.47 -6.28
CA THR A 34 14.56 -31.08 -6.73
C THR A 34 15.81 -30.47 -6.11
N PRO A 35 16.78 -29.96 -6.92
CA PRO A 35 17.96 -29.34 -6.35
C PRO A 35 17.52 -28.20 -5.46
N ALA A 36 17.91 -28.25 -4.19
CA ALA A 36 17.66 -27.13 -3.27
C ALA A 36 18.34 -25.89 -3.86
N VAL A 37 17.55 -24.88 -4.20
CA VAL A 37 18.08 -23.58 -4.61
C VAL A 37 18.87 -23.02 -3.44
N SER A 38 20.17 -22.89 -3.59
CA SER A 38 21.07 -22.48 -2.51
C SER A 38 21.05 -20.96 -2.22
N GLY A 39 20.19 -20.22 -2.90
CA GLY A 39 19.98 -18.78 -2.76
C GLY A 39 19.85 -18.10 -4.13
N VAL A 40 19.18 -16.97 -4.15
CA VAL A 40 19.12 -16.06 -5.29
C VAL A 40 20.18 -14.98 -5.09
N LYS A 41 20.91 -14.64 -6.15
CA LYS A 41 21.87 -13.55 -6.14
C LYS A 41 21.55 -12.59 -7.28
N LEU A 42 21.26 -11.35 -6.93
CA LEU A 42 21.17 -10.26 -7.89
C LEU A 42 22.56 -9.70 -8.19
N ASN A 43 22.87 -9.51 -9.48
CA ASN A 43 24.09 -8.84 -9.92
C ASN A 43 23.70 -7.62 -10.73
N PHE A 44 24.24 -6.46 -10.34
CA PHE A 44 24.11 -5.25 -11.12
C PHE A 44 24.71 -5.45 -12.52
N MET A 45 23.96 -5.15 -13.56
CA MET A 45 24.39 -5.25 -14.96
C MET A 45 24.60 -3.90 -15.61
N GLY A 46 23.66 -2.99 -15.47
CA GLY A 46 23.70 -1.68 -16.10
C GLY A 46 22.62 -0.74 -15.53
N ARG A 47 22.69 0.51 -15.92
CA ARG A 47 21.72 1.54 -15.53
C ARG A 47 21.49 2.52 -16.68
N TYR A 48 20.23 2.86 -16.91
CA TYR A 48 19.84 4.09 -17.58
C TYR A 48 19.58 5.16 -16.50
N SER A 49 19.84 6.40 -16.81
CA SER A 49 19.54 7.53 -15.93
C SER A 49 18.98 8.67 -16.75
N THR A 50 17.83 9.19 -16.36
CA THR A 50 17.22 10.40 -16.95
C THR A 50 18.05 11.64 -16.66
N GLY A 51 18.84 11.62 -15.56
CA GLY A 51 19.60 12.78 -15.06
C GLY A 51 18.71 13.78 -14.31
N GLN A 52 17.47 13.42 -14.03
CA GLN A 52 16.53 14.20 -13.24
C GLN A 52 16.48 13.60 -11.84
N PHE A 53 16.46 14.44 -10.84
CA PHE A 53 16.39 14.08 -9.43
C PHE A 53 15.10 14.66 -8.87
N ASP A 54 14.40 13.90 -8.05
CA ASP A 54 13.18 14.32 -7.39
C ASP A 54 12.06 14.75 -8.37
N GLU A 55 11.81 13.93 -9.40
CA GLU A 55 10.91 14.29 -10.50
C GLU A 55 10.12 13.08 -11.03
N SER A 56 9.93 12.02 -10.27
CA SER A 56 9.19 10.80 -10.67
C SER A 56 9.46 10.36 -12.13
N ALA A 57 10.73 10.36 -12.51
CA ALA A 57 11.14 10.20 -13.91
C ALA A 57 11.40 8.76 -14.35
N ALA A 58 11.20 7.77 -13.49
CA ALA A 58 11.29 6.35 -13.80
C ALA A 58 10.63 5.53 -12.68
N GLU A 59 9.45 5.00 -12.97
CA GLU A 59 8.63 4.23 -12.02
C GLU A 59 8.39 2.82 -12.56
N ILE A 60 7.19 2.47 -12.93
CA ILE A 60 6.78 1.12 -13.30
C ILE A 60 7.44 0.64 -14.61
N PRO A 61 8.21 -0.47 -14.62
CA PRO A 61 8.85 -1.01 -15.80
C PRO A 61 8.15 -2.25 -16.33
N ALA A 62 8.05 -2.39 -17.66
CA ALA A 62 7.62 -3.63 -18.32
C ALA A 62 8.57 -4.02 -19.45
N TYR A 63 9.01 -5.28 -19.49
CA TYR A 63 9.99 -5.76 -20.46
C TYR A 63 9.37 -6.65 -21.54
N ASP A 64 9.53 -6.29 -22.80
CA ASP A 64 9.22 -7.14 -23.95
C ASP A 64 10.45 -7.92 -24.44
N ALA A 65 10.41 -9.23 -24.23
CA ALA A 65 11.50 -10.12 -24.64
C ALA A 65 11.62 -10.26 -26.17
N GLY A 66 10.51 -10.06 -26.92
CA GLY A 66 10.47 -10.17 -28.37
C GLY A 66 11.28 -9.06 -29.04
N THR A 67 11.02 -7.84 -28.68
CA THR A 67 11.72 -6.64 -29.20
C THR A 67 12.96 -6.27 -28.41
N ARG A 68 13.15 -6.84 -27.20
CA ARG A 68 14.17 -6.47 -26.21
C ARG A 68 14.08 -4.99 -25.86
N ARG A 69 12.89 -4.54 -25.57
CA ARG A 69 12.61 -3.18 -25.08
C ARG A 69 12.11 -3.23 -23.66
N LEU A 70 12.51 -2.26 -22.89
CA LEU A 70 11.97 -1.96 -21.57
C LEU A 70 11.15 -0.69 -21.70
N PHE A 71 9.89 -0.77 -21.33
CA PHE A 71 8.97 0.36 -21.25
C PHE A 71 8.96 0.81 -19.80
N VAL A 72 9.16 2.09 -19.55
CA VAL A 72 9.25 2.66 -18.20
C VAL A 72 8.35 3.87 -18.11
N VAL A 73 7.47 3.89 -17.13
CA VAL A 73 6.66 5.07 -16.82
C VAL A 73 7.58 6.21 -16.42
N ASN A 74 7.37 7.36 -17.02
CA ASN A 74 8.02 8.62 -16.69
C ASN A 74 6.90 9.62 -16.37
N ALA A 75 6.48 9.66 -15.10
CA ALA A 75 5.36 10.48 -14.65
C ALA A 75 5.63 11.97 -14.87
N GLN A 76 6.87 12.42 -14.68
CA GLN A 76 7.27 13.81 -14.98
C GLN A 76 6.93 14.24 -16.42
N LYS A 77 6.97 13.31 -17.39
CA LYS A 77 6.62 13.58 -18.79
C LYS A 77 5.18 13.21 -19.14
N GLY A 78 4.47 12.51 -18.23
CA GLY A 78 3.20 11.88 -18.55
C GLY A 78 3.31 10.88 -19.72
N ALA A 79 4.40 10.10 -19.81
CA ALA A 79 4.76 9.31 -20.98
C ALA A 79 5.50 8.02 -20.61
N LEU A 80 5.73 7.13 -21.59
CA LEU A 80 6.62 5.98 -21.46
C LEU A 80 7.97 6.25 -22.11
N ASP A 81 9.06 6.12 -21.38
CA ASP A 81 10.39 6.03 -21.95
C ASP A 81 10.65 4.59 -22.43
N VAL A 82 11.03 4.41 -23.70
CA VAL A 82 11.30 3.12 -24.32
C VAL A 82 12.80 2.92 -24.40
N LEU A 83 13.33 1.94 -23.65
CA LEU A 83 14.75 1.65 -23.58
C LEU A 83 15.10 0.43 -24.42
N GLY A 84 16.14 0.53 -25.24
CA GLY A 84 16.72 -0.62 -25.94
C GLY A 84 17.61 -1.45 -25.01
N MET A 85 17.29 -2.75 -24.89
CA MET A 85 17.96 -3.71 -24.01
C MET A 85 18.84 -4.72 -24.77
N ASN A 86 19.28 -4.42 -25.99
CA ASN A 86 20.19 -5.28 -26.74
C ASN A 86 21.56 -5.46 -26.04
N ASP A 87 21.99 -4.46 -25.30
CA ASP A 87 23.11 -4.49 -24.38
C ASP A 87 22.61 -4.10 -22.97
N PRO A 88 22.27 -5.06 -22.10
CA PRO A 88 21.76 -4.76 -20.77
C PRO A 88 22.75 -4.04 -19.86
N ALA A 89 24.05 -4.05 -20.22
CA ALA A 89 25.06 -3.28 -19.48
C ALA A 89 24.99 -1.78 -19.81
N ASN A 90 24.41 -1.42 -20.94
CA ASN A 90 24.27 -0.05 -21.41
C ASN A 90 22.88 0.19 -22.00
N PRO A 91 21.80 0.16 -21.17
CA PRO A 91 20.46 0.49 -21.63
C PRO A 91 20.44 1.91 -22.22
N ALA A 92 19.72 2.11 -23.32
CA ALA A 92 19.67 3.40 -23.98
C ALA A 92 18.24 3.77 -24.38
N LEU A 93 17.85 5.01 -24.16
CA LEU A 93 16.58 5.54 -24.64
C LEU A 93 16.55 5.47 -26.19
N VAL A 94 15.54 4.78 -26.72
CA VAL A 94 15.34 4.65 -28.18
C VAL A 94 14.14 5.45 -28.64
N ASP A 95 13.14 5.65 -27.78
CA ASP A 95 11.96 6.47 -28.08
C ASP A 95 11.26 6.90 -26.78
N THR A 96 10.29 7.81 -26.89
CA THR A 96 9.34 8.18 -25.81
C THR A 96 7.93 8.13 -26.42
N LEU A 97 7.09 7.25 -25.88
CA LEU A 97 5.72 7.07 -26.31
C LEU A 97 4.81 8.00 -25.50
N THR A 98 4.08 8.87 -26.19
CA THR A 98 3.11 9.79 -25.58
C THR A 98 1.69 9.36 -25.90
N THR A 99 0.75 9.77 -25.07
CA THR A 99 -0.70 9.46 -25.20
C THR A 99 -1.49 10.57 -25.89
N SER A 100 -0.80 11.53 -26.53
CA SER A 100 -1.41 12.67 -27.21
C SER A 100 -2.37 12.31 -28.35
N ASP A 101 -2.27 11.09 -28.90
CA ASP A 101 -3.19 10.56 -29.92
C ASP A 101 -4.53 10.10 -29.31
N ILE A 102 -4.61 9.96 -27.99
CA ILE A 102 -5.83 9.63 -27.23
C ILE A 102 -6.54 10.93 -26.84
N ALA A 103 -5.88 11.74 -26.02
CA ALA A 103 -6.35 13.07 -25.64
C ALA A 103 -5.15 13.97 -25.30
N ALA A 104 -5.37 15.28 -25.28
CA ALA A 104 -4.33 16.23 -24.89
C ALA A 104 -4.18 16.29 -23.37
N ASN A 105 -2.96 16.38 -22.87
CA ASN A 105 -2.62 16.47 -21.44
C ASN A 105 -3.09 15.28 -20.61
N THR A 106 -3.08 14.09 -21.20
CA THR A 106 -3.23 12.83 -20.47
C THR A 106 -1.88 12.42 -19.88
N GLU A 107 -1.92 11.63 -18.81
CA GLU A 107 -0.75 11.12 -18.12
C GLU A 107 -0.73 9.59 -18.14
N VAL A 108 0.45 9.00 -18.03
CA VAL A 108 0.63 7.54 -18.00
C VAL A 108 0.98 7.13 -16.58
N ASN A 109 0.14 6.27 -15.99
CA ASN A 109 0.36 5.77 -14.64
C ASN A 109 0.99 4.38 -14.62
N SER A 110 0.61 3.51 -15.56
CA SER A 110 1.09 2.13 -15.55
C SER A 110 1.30 1.54 -16.94
N VAL A 111 2.12 0.50 -17.02
CA VAL A 111 2.41 -0.23 -18.24
C VAL A 111 2.55 -1.72 -18.01
N ALA A 112 1.95 -2.52 -18.87
CA ALA A 112 2.17 -3.95 -18.95
C ALA A 112 2.51 -4.39 -20.39
N VAL A 113 3.25 -5.47 -20.54
CA VAL A 113 3.66 -5.99 -21.84
C VAL A 113 3.37 -7.47 -21.96
N ARG A 114 2.75 -7.88 -23.07
CA ARG A 114 2.52 -9.29 -23.36
C ARG A 114 2.47 -9.54 -24.87
N ASP A 115 3.22 -10.54 -25.33
CA ASP A 115 3.20 -11.06 -26.70
C ASP A 115 3.29 -9.97 -27.80
N GLY A 116 4.10 -8.92 -27.56
CA GLY A 116 4.28 -7.81 -28.49
C GLY A 116 3.19 -6.73 -28.40
N LEU A 117 2.27 -6.83 -27.45
CA LEU A 117 1.33 -5.76 -27.08
C LEU A 117 1.83 -5.01 -25.84
N VAL A 118 1.66 -3.71 -25.84
CA VAL A 118 1.90 -2.83 -24.69
C VAL A 118 0.54 -2.27 -24.27
N ALA A 119 0.09 -2.60 -23.07
CA ALA A 119 -1.08 -2.00 -22.45
C ALA A 119 -0.64 -0.89 -21.51
N VAL A 120 -1.37 0.21 -21.53
CA VAL A 120 -1.04 1.43 -20.78
C VAL A 120 -2.29 1.94 -20.07
N ALA A 121 -2.17 2.17 -18.76
CA ALA A 121 -3.16 2.93 -18.00
C ALA A 121 -2.90 4.43 -18.22
N VAL A 122 -3.93 5.15 -18.60
CA VAL A 122 -3.83 6.56 -19.03
C VAL A 122 -4.87 7.39 -18.27
N GLN A 123 -4.38 8.24 -17.41
CA GLN A 123 -5.18 9.19 -16.66
C GLN A 123 -5.73 10.29 -17.56
N ALA A 124 -6.97 10.70 -17.32
CA ALA A 124 -7.56 11.87 -17.97
C ALA A 124 -6.89 13.17 -17.46
N PRO A 125 -6.97 14.29 -18.23
CA PRO A 125 -6.39 15.57 -17.81
C PRO A 125 -6.97 16.13 -16.50
N VAL A 126 -8.17 15.67 -16.13
CA VAL A 126 -8.77 15.89 -14.82
C VAL A 126 -8.88 14.51 -14.19
N LYS A 127 -8.17 14.25 -13.10
CA LYS A 127 -8.04 12.89 -12.52
C LYS A 127 -9.38 12.25 -12.15
N THR A 128 -10.38 13.07 -11.83
CA THR A 128 -11.74 12.62 -11.50
C THR A 128 -12.61 12.28 -12.72
N ASP A 129 -12.15 12.56 -13.94
CA ASP A 129 -12.82 12.13 -15.16
C ASP A 129 -12.38 10.70 -15.54
N ALA A 130 -13.21 10.01 -16.32
CA ALA A 130 -12.89 8.68 -16.84
C ALA A 130 -11.57 8.69 -17.63
N GLY A 131 -10.68 7.76 -17.30
CA GLY A 131 -9.40 7.56 -17.97
C GLY A 131 -9.51 6.56 -19.13
N TYR A 132 -8.35 6.05 -19.57
CA TYR A 132 -8.29 5.16 -20.73
C TYR A 132 -7.33 3.99 -20.49
N MET A 133 -7.67 2.84 -21.09
CA MET A 133 -6.73 1.76 -21.36
C MET A 133 -6.35 1.80 -22.84
N ALA A 134 -5.06 1.91 -23.13
CA ALA A 134 -4.55 1.98 -24.49
C ALA A 134 -3.67 0.77 -24.83
N LEU A 135 -3.75 0.30 -26.08
CA LEU A 135 -2.92 -0.77 -26.62
C LEU A 135 -2.02 -0.24 -27.73
N TYR A 136 -0.73 -0.54 -27.61
CA TYR A 136 0.30 -0.21 -28.61
C TYR A 136 1.01 -1.48 -29.07
N ASP A 137 1.56 -1.43 -30.27
CA ASP A 137 2.46 -2.46 -30.80
C ASP A 137 3.88 -2.25 -30.27
N ALA A 138 4.46 -3.25 -29.63
CA ALA A 138 5.77 -3.14 -28.97
C ALA A 138 6.93 -2.92 -29.96
N GLU A 139 6.79 -3.33 -31.25
CA GLU A 139 7.82 -3.16 -32.26
C GLU A 139 7.72 -1.80 -32.97
N THR A 140 6.52 -1.42 -33.40
CA THR A 140 6.31 -0.19 -34.17
C THR A 140 6.03 1.02 -33.31
N LEU A 141 5.59 0.82 -32.05
CA LEU A 141 5.11 1.84 -31.10
C LEU A 141 3.87 2.58 -31.60
N GLU A 142 3.16 2.01 -32.59
CA GLU A 142 1.92 2.58 -33.09
C GLU A 142 0.74 2.23 -32.17
N LEU A 143 -0.15 3.20 -31.94
CA LEU A 143 -1.42 2.99 -31.24
C LEU A 143 -2.29 2.03 -32.05
N ILE A 144 -2.70 0.93 -31.41
CA ILE A 144 -3.62 -0.06 -32.03
C ILE A 144 -5.06 0.35 -31.74
N SER A 145 -5.38 0.65 -30.50
CA SER A 145 -6.72 1.04 -30.04
C SER A 145 -6.64 1.61 -28.62
N PHE A 146 -7.73 2.24 -28.18
CA PHE A 146 -7.95 2.60 -26.79
C PHE A 146 -9.43 2.53 -26.45
N VAL A 147 -9.75 2.41 -25.16
CA VAL A 147 -11.12 2.44 -24.62
C VAL A 147 -11.16 3.25 -23.36
N GLU A 148 -12.30 3.86 -23.06
CA GLU A 148 -12.56 4.53 -21.80
C GLU A 148 -12.74 3.51 -20.68
N VAL A 149 -12.17 3.78 -19.51
CA VAL A 149 -12.23 2.99 -18.27
C VAL A 149 -12.69 3.87 -17.11
N GLY A 150 -12.54 3.44 -15.86
CA GLY A 150 -12.88 4.27 -14.69
C GLY A 150 -11.99 5.50 -14.53
N ALA A 151 -12.27 6.31 -13.52
CA ALA A 151 -11.46 7.47 -13.16
C ALA A 151 -10.14 7.01 -12.54
N LEU A 152 -9.05 7.72 -12.84
CA LEU A 152 -7.70 7.46 -12.34
C LEU A 152 -7.32 5.96 -12.47
N PRO A 153 -7.15 5.44 -13.71
CA PRO A 153 -6.62 4.09 -13.87
C PRO A 153 -5.13 4.10 -13.48
N ASP A 154 -4.82 3.50 -12.34
CA ASP A 154 -3.45 3.48 -11.83
C ASP A 154 -2.68 2.25 -12.29
N MET A 155 -3.25 1.06 -12.22
CA MET A 155 -2.55 -0.17 -12.57
C MET A 155 -3.18 -0.86 -13.77
N VAL A 156 -2.35 -1.53 -14.62
CA VAL A 156 -2.79 -2.34 -15.76
C VAL A 156 -2.13 -3.71 -15.79
N ALA A 157 -2.91 -4.77 -16.05
CA ALA A 157 -2.41 -6.15 -16.10
C ALA A 157 -3.04 -6.96 -17.23
N PHE A 158 -2.26 -7.85 -17.87
CA PHE A 158 -2.77 -8.87 -18.79
C PHE A 158 -3.10 -10.16 -18.06
N THR A 159 -4.21 -10.81 -18.43
CA THR A 159 -4.44 -12.20 -18.02
C THR A 159 -3.39 -13.14 -18.64
N ALA A 160 -3.18 -14.28 -17.98
CA ALA A 160 -2.15 -15.25 -18.39
C ALA A 160 -2.36 -15.80 -19.81
N ASP A 161 -3.60 -15.88 -20.30
CA ASP A 161 -3.94 -16.30 -21.66
C ASP A 161 -3.90 -15.14 -22.69
N GLY A 162 -3.77 -13.88 -22.21
CA GLY A 162 -3.76 -12.68 -23.05
C GLY A 162 -5.12 -12.31 -23.64
N GLN A 163 -6.21 -12.86 -23.11
CA GLN A 163 -7.56 -12.54 -23.59
C GLN A 163 -8.08 -11.23 -23.01
N TYR A 164 -7.70 -10.91 -21.78
CA TYR A 164 -8.15 -9.71 -21.09
C TYR A 164 -6.99 -8.83 -20.65
N VAL A 165 -7.28 -7.53 -20.57
CA VAL A 165 -6.50 -6.53 -19.83
C VAL A 165 -7.40 -5.98 -18.74
N LEU A 166 -6.89 -5.91 -17.52
CA LEU A 166 -7.60 -5.30 -16.40
C LEU A 166 -6.93 -3.96 -16.05
N THR A 167 -7.73 -2.98 -15.62
CA THR A 167 -7.24 -1.76 -14.96
C THR A 167 -7.87 -1.62 -13.59
N ALA A 168 -7.04 -1.32 -12.58
CA ALA A 168 -7.51 -0.78 -11.33
C ALA A 168 -7.74 0.72 -11.53
N ASN A 169 -8.92 1.19 -11.20
CA ASN A 169 -9.31 2.59 -11.35
C ASN A 169 -9.65 3.09 -9.95
N GLU A 170 -8.74 3.85 -9.37
CA GLU A 170 -8.85 4.28 -7.97
C GLU A 170 -10.10 5.11 -7.72
N GLY A 171 -10.36 6.09 -8.59
CA GLY A 171 -11.46 7.00 -8.38
C GLY A 171 -11.20 8.01 -7.26
N GLU A 172 -9.94 8.38 -7.03
CA GLU A 172 -9.57 9.38 -6.02
C GLU A 172 -10.36 10.68 -6.12
N PRO A 173 -10.66 11.33 -5.00
CA PRO A 173 -11.34 12.61 -4.99
C PRO A 173 -10.47 13.74 -5.58
N SER A 174 -11.13 14.83 -5.94
CA SER A 174 -10.45 16.09 -6.25
C SER A 174 -9.76 16.68 -5.00
N ASP A 175 -8.71 17.48 -5.19
CA ASP A 175 -7.92 18.08 -4.11
C ASP A 175 -8.76 18.84 -3.07
N ASP A 176 -9.89 19.39 -3.47
CA ASP A 176 -10.85 20.09 -2.60
C ASP A 176 -12.04 19.22 -2.16
N TYR A 177 -11.98 17.91 -2.45
CA TYR A 177 -13.03 16.94 -2.15
C TYR A 177 -14.42 17.28 -2.72
N SER A 178 -14.49 18.17 -3.74
CA SER A 178 -15.77 18.59 -4.34
C SER A 178 -16.32 17.59 -5.35
N VAL A 179 -15.47 16.73 -5.90
CA VAL A 179 -15.78 15.62 -6.80
C VAL A 179 -15.10 14.36 -6.27
N ASP A 180 -15.87 13.31 -6.07
CA ASP A 180 -15.44 12.05 -5.51
C ASP A 180 -16.00 10.91 -6.39
N PRO A 181 -15.24 10.40 -7.37
CA PRO A 181 -15.67 9.34 -8.26
C PRO A 181 -15.79 8.00 -7.52
N GLU A 182 -16.43 7.03 -8.16
CA GLU A 182 -16.48 5.65 -7.66
C GLU A 182 -15.24 4.88 -8.15
N GLY A 183 -14.59 4.15 -7.24
CA GLY A 183 -13.55 3.18 -7.58
C GLY A 183 -14.14 2.00 -8.36
N SER A 184 -13.33 1.39 -9.23
CA SER A 184 -13.78 0.26 -10.06
C SER A 184 -12.62 -0.54 -10.65
N VAL A 185 -12.94 -1.72 -11.17
CA VAL A 185 -11.99 -2.52 -11.98
C VAL A 185 -12.57 -2.69 -13.38
N SER A 186 -11.85 -2.23 -14.40
CA SER A 186 -12.26 -2.48 -15.77
C SER A 186 -11.67 -3.79 -16.28
N VAL A 187 -12.50 -4.65 -16.86
CA VAL A 187 -12.12 -5.89 -17.53
C VAL A 187 -12.32 -5.70 -19.03
N VAL A 188 -11.22 -5.63 -19.76
CA VAL A 188 -11.22 -5.31 -21.19
C VAL A 188 -10.92 -6.57 -21.99
N ASP A 189 -11.90 -7.09 -22.73
CA ASP A 189 -11.70 -8.18 -23.70
C ASP A 189 -10.93 -7.65 -24.91
N ILE A 190 -9.73 -8.18 -25.12
CA ILE A 190 -8.83 -7.85 -26.23
C ILE A 190 -8.65 -9.01 -27.19
N SER A 191 -9.59 -9.96 -27.25
CA SER A 191 -9.59 -11.05 -28.24
C SER A 191 -9.47 -10.53 -29.67
N ASP A 192 -9.98 -9.33 -29.95
CA ASP A 192 -9.63 -8.48 -31.10
C ASP A 192 -9.01 -7.18 -30.59
N PRO A 193 -7.68 -7.05 -30.55
CA PRO A 193 -7.01 -5.86 -30.02
C PRO A 193 -7.36 -4.55 -30.73
N ARG A 194 -7.98 -4.62 -31.92
CA ARG A 194 -8.42 -3.42 -32.65
C ARG A 194 -9.83 -2.96 -32.28
N ASN A 195 -10.60 -3.82 -31.60
CA ASN A 195 -11.97 -3.56 -31.17
C ASN A 195 -12.18 -4.10 -29.75
N PRO A 196 -11.46 -3.59 -28.74
CA PRO A 196 -11.58 -4.04 -27.36
C PRO A 196 -12.98 -3.72 -26.79
N VAL A 197 -13.44 -4.56 -25.85
CA VAL A 197 -14.75 -4.42 -25.22
C VAL A 197 -14.56 -4.34 -23.70
N VAL A 198 -15.08 -3.28 -23.09
CA VAL A 198 -14.99 -3.04 -21.65
C VAL A 198 -16.21 -3.58 -20.93
N ALA A 199 -15.98 -4.27 -19.82
CA ALA A 199 -16.95 -4.51 -18.75
C ALA A 199 -16.37 -3.98 -17.43
N THR A 200 -17.21 -3.48 -16.55
CA THR A 200 -16.76 -2.87 -15.29
C THR A 200 -17.28 -3.68 -14.10
N ALA A 201 -16.37 -4.07 -13.23
CA ALA A 201 -16.67 -4.58 -11.90
C ALA A 201 -16.66 -3.37 -10.94
N ASP A 202 -17.82 -2.94 -10.50
CA ASP A 202 -18.00 -1.80 -9.60
C ASP A 202 -18.37 -2.26 -8.18
N PHE A 203 -18.33 -1.32 -7.23
CA PHE A 203 -18.65 -1.54 -5.83
C PHE A 203 -20.04 -1.02 -5.43
N THR A 204 -20.87 -0.60 -6.38
CA THR A 204 -22.18 0.05 -6.11
C THR A 204 -23.16 -0.85 -5.34
N ALA A 205 -23.00 -2.18 -5.46
CA ALA A 205 -23.79 -3.15 -4.68
C ALA A 205 -23.54 -3.04 -3.16
N LEU A 206 -22.41 -2.47 -2.75
CA LEU A 206 -22.01 -2.29 -1.35
C LEU A 206 -22.52 -0.96 -0.75
N ASN A 207 -23.03 -0.05 -1.57
CA ASN A 207 -23.57 1.22 -1.10
C ASN A 207 -24.73 1.03 -0.12
N GLY A 208 -24.62 1.71 1.04
CA GLY A 208 -25.55 1.56 2.16
C GLY A 208 -25.21 0.42 3.12
N GLN A 209 -24.04 -0.25 2.93
CA GLN A 209 -23.51 -1.29 3.81
C GLN A 209 -22.21 -0.82 4.52
N GLU A 210 -21.93 0.48 4.56
CA GLU A 210 -20.68 1.05 5.07
C GLU A 210 -20.43 0.66 6.54
N ASP A 211 -21.46 0.64 7.38
CA ASP A 211 -21.33 0.18 8.78
C ASP A 211 -21.03 -1.32 8.87
N GLU A 212 -21.64 -2.14 8.00
CA GLU A 212 -21.36 -3.58 7.95
C GLU A 212 -19.94 -3.88 7.48
N LEU A 213 -19.43 -3.11 6.52
CA LEU A 213 -18.04 -3.21 6.05
C LEU A 213 -17.05 -2.84 7.16
N ARG A 214 -17.31 -1.77 7.91
CA ARG A 214 -16.51 -1.40 9.10
C ARG A 214 -16.53 -2.49 10.17
N ASP A 215 -17.70 -3.08 10.44
CA ASP A 215 -17.85 -4.20 11.40
C ASP A 215 -17.06 -5.45 10.95
N GLN A 216 -16.85 -5.63 9.64
CA GLN A 216 -16.03 -6.70 9.09
C GLN A 216 -14.52 -6.36 9.10
N GLY A 217 -14.13 -5.12 9.38
CA GLY A 217 -12.76 -4.66 9.45
C GLY A 217 -12.23 -4.01 8.16
N VAL A 218 -13.10 -3.69 7.22
CA VAL A 218 -12.76 -2.85 6.05
C VAL A 218 -12.83 -1.39 6.47
N ARG A 219 -11.79 -0.61 6.19
CA ARG A 219 -11.78 0.82 6.50
C ARG A 219 -12.66 1.56 5.51
N ILE A 220 -13.72 2.17 5.98
CA ILE A 220 -14.64 3.05 5.23
C ILE A 220 -14.75 4.34 6.02
N TYR A 221 -14.07 5.40 5.60
CA TYR A 221 -13.87 6.59 6.43
C TYR A 221 -13.87 7.91 5.67
N GLY A 222 -13.96 7.91 4.35
CA GLY A 222 -14.10 9.12 3.53
C GLY A 222 -15.31 9.95 3.94
N PRO A 223 -15.20 11.29 4.02
CA PRO A 223 -16.25 12.16 4.57
C PRO A 223 -17.51 12.15 3.73
N GLY A 224 -18.51 11.37 4.14
CA GLY A 224 -19.80 11.28 3.46
C GLY A 224 -19.80 10.46 2.17
N ALA A 225 -18.72 9.74 1.91
CA ALA A 225 -18.59 8.84 0.78
C ALA A 225 -19.54 7.63 0.89
N SER A 226 -20.04 7.15 -0.23
CA SER A 226 -20.63 5.83 -0.34
C SER A 226 -19.53 4.77 -0.34
N ALA A 227 -19.86 3.50 -0.11
CA ALA A 227 -18.86 2.44 -0.17
C ALA A 227 -18.11 2.41 -1.51
N ALA A 228 -18.81 2.63 -2.63
CA ALA A 228 -18.18 2.64 -3.95
C ALA A 228 -17.24 3.84 -4.18
N GLN A 229 -17.45 4.96 -3.50
CA GLN A 229 -16.56 6.12 -3.54
C GLN A 229 -15.37 5.98 -2.61
N ASP A 230 -15.54 5.27 -1.50
CA ASP A 230 -14.48 5.10 -0.50
C ASP A 230 -13.55 3.90 -0.79
N LEU A 231 -13.97 2.98 -1.66
CA LEU A 231 -13.17 1.82 -2.06
C LEU A 231 -12.34 2.18 -3.30
N GLU A 232 -11.03 2.35 -3.10
CA GLU A 232 -10.06 2.80 -4.10
C GLU A 232 -9.16 1.63 -4.54
N PRO A 233 -9.43 1.02 -5.74
CA PRO A 233 -8.61 -0.06 -6.29
C PRO A 233 -7.24 0.41 -6.75
N GLU A 234 -6.17 -0.19 -6.21
CA GLU A 234 -4.77 0.16 -6.46
C GLU A 234 -4.08 -0.84 -7.40
N TYR A 235 -3.84 -2.04 -6.95
CA TYR A 235 -3.03 -3.03 -7.64
C TYR A 235 -3.76 -4.36 -7.85
N ILE A 236 -3.44 -5.08 -8.94
CA ILE A 236 -4.13 -6.30 -9.37
C ILE A 236 -3.18 -7.50 -9.41
N ALA A 237 -3.52 -8.56 -8.68
CA ALA A 237 -2.95 -9.89 -8.85
C ALA A 237 -3.92 -10.82 -9.56
N LEU A 238 -3.42 -11.63 -10.50
CA LEU A 238 -4.22 -12.55 -11.29
C LEU A 238 -3.87 -13.99 -10.94
N ASP A 239 -4.88 -14.88 -10.89
CA ASP A 239 -4.62 -16.30 -10.81
C ASP A 239 -3.97 -16.84 -12.10
N ALA A 240 -3.34 -18.01 -11.99
CA ALA A 240 -2.66 -18.63 -13.12
C ALA A 240 -3.63 -19.03 -14.25
N ASP A 241 -4.90 -19.25 -13.93
CA ASP A 241 -5.93 -19.66 -14.88
C ASP A 241 -6.64 -18.46 -15.53
N GLY A 242 -6.39 -17.23 -15.08
CA GLY A 242 -6.98 -15.99 -15.60
C GLY A 242 -8.48 -15.87 -15.32
N THR A 243 -8.97 -16.47 -14.24
CA THR A 243 -10.40 -16.47 -13.87
C THR A 243 -10.73 -15.51 -12.75
N THR A 244 -9.78 -15.29 -11.85
CA THR A 244 -9.93 -14.47 -10.64
C THR A 244 -8.84 -13.42 -10.56
N ALA A 245 -9.22 -12.20 -10.23
CA ALA A 245 -8.31 -11.15 -9.82
C ALA A 245 -8.50 -10.85 -8.32
N TRP A 246 -7.41 -10.64 -7.60
CA TRP A 246 -7.39 -9.98 -6.30
C TRP A 246 -6.89 -8.57 -6.49
N VAL A 247 -7.61 -7.63 -5.93
CA VAL A 247 -7.37 -6.20 -6.11
C VAL A 247 -7.13 -5.59 -4.74
N VAL A 248 -6.02 -4.90 -4.59
CA VAL A 248 -5.72 -4.12 -3.37
C VAL A 248 -6.67 -2.92 -3.31
N LEU A 249 -7.19 -2.66 -2.13
CA LEU A 249 -7.87 -1.45 -1.71
C LEU A 249 -7.01 -0.88 -0.59
N GLN A 250 -6.00 -0.07 -0.96
CA GLN A 250 -4.87 0.25 -0.08
C GLN A 250 -5.33 0.95 1.19
N GLU A 251 -5.95 2.12 1.10
CA GLU A 251 -6.38 2.91 2.25
C GLU A 251 -7.52 2.23 3.03
N ASN A 252 -8.27 1.33 2.36
CA ASN A 252 -9.31 0.53 3.01
C ASN A 252 -8.74 -0.68 3.76
N ASN A 253 -7.43 -0.93 3.63
CA ASN A 253 -6.71 -2.06 4.25
C ASN A 253 -7.41 -3.41 3.98
N ALA A 254 -7.78 -3.64 2.74
CA ALA A 254 -8.57 -4.79 2.31
C ALA A 254 -8.21 -5.26 0.90
N LEU A 255 -8.67 -6.45 0.52
CA LEU A 255 -8.62 -6.96 -0.84
C LEU A 255 -10.05 -7.19 -1.36
N ALA A 256 -10.28 -6.88 -2.63
CA ALA A 256 -11.46 -7.31 -3.38
C ALA A 256 -11.13 -8.50 -4.27
N LYS A 257 -12.09 -9.41 -4.48
CA LYS A 257 -11.99 -10.48 -5.49
C LYS A 257 -12.90 -10.15 -6.66
N VAL A 258 -12.39 -10.27 -7.88
CA VAL A 258 -13.16 -10.02 -9.11
C VAL A 258 -13.20 -11.31 -9.94
N ASP A 259 -14.41 -11.76 -10.29
CA ASP A 259 -14.61 -12.76 -11.34
C ASP A 259 -14.45 -12.09 -12.69
N ILE A 260 -13.39 -12.47 -13.42
CA ILE A 260 -12.99 -11.81 -14.68
C ILE A 260 -14.04 -12.01 -15.78
N ALA A 261 -14.60 -13.23 -15.87
CA ALA A 261 -15.52 -13.56 -16.97
C ALA A 261 -16.85 -12.79 -16.88
N SER A 262 -17.31 -12.49 -15.68
CA SER A 262 -18.54 -11.72 -15.46
C SER A 262 -18.28 -10.23 -15.16
N ALA A 263 -17.02 -9.83 -14.97
CA ALA A 263 -16.62 -8.53 -14.47
C ALA A 263 -17.42 -8.13 -13.23
N THR A 264 -17.33 -8.93 -12.17
CA THR A 264 -18.14 -8.74 -10.96
C THR A 264 -17.27 -8.87 -9.72
N VAL A 265 -17.37 -7.91 -8.81
CA VAL A 265 -16.81 -8.02 -7.46
C VAL A 265 -17.55 -9.13 -6.72
N THR A 266 -16.81 -10.06 -6.12
CA THR A 266 -17.36 -11.16 -5.32
C THR A 266 -17.25 -10.85 -3.84
N GLU A 267 -18.36 -10.93 -3.14
CA GLU A 267 -18.40 -10.74 -1.69
C GLU A 267 -17.98 -12.02 -0.90
N PRO A 268 -17.47 -11.86 0.31
CA PRO A 268 -17.15 -10.60 1.00
C PRO A 268 -15.83 -9.99 0.52
N LEU A 269 -15.61 -8.70 0.81
CA LEU A 269 -14.27 -8.12 0.79
C LEU A 269 -13.40 -8.80 1.86
N LEU A 270 -12.10 -8.77 1.69
CA LEU A 270 -11.12 -9.47 2.54
C LEU A 270 -10.31 -8.45 3.34
N PRO A 271 -10.73 -8.09 4.58
CA PRO A 271 -9.97 -7.16 5.42
C PRO A 271 -8.65 -7.79 5.85
N LEU A 272 -7.56 -7.03 5.83
CA LEU A 272 -6.22 -7.51 6.16
C LEU A 272 -5.93 -7.49 7.67
N GLY A 273 -6.73 -6.76 8.45
CA GLY A 273 -6.51 -6.62 9.88
C GLY A 273 -5.32 -5.75 10.22
N THR A 274 -4.65 -6.01 11.34
CA THR A 274 -3.55 -5.18 11.83
C THR A 274 -2.36 -6.01 12.31
N LYS A 275 -1.16 -5.41 12.23
CA LYS A 275 0.09 -5.95 12.75
C LYS A 275 0.33 -5.41 14.16
N ASP A 276 0.40 -6.27 15.14
CA ASP A 276 0.62 -5.90 16.55
C ASP A 276 2.11 -5.56 16.78
N ILE A 277 2.40 -4.28 16.96
CA ILE A 277 3.77 -3.76 17.15
C ILE A 277 4.32 -4.09 18.55
N SER A 278 3.50 -4.57 19.48
CA SER A 278 3.97 -5.02 20.79
C SER A 278 4.71 -6.37 20.76
N GLN A 279 4.59 -7.11 19.66
CA GLN A 279 5.15 -8.45 19.54
C GLN A 279 6.63 -8.41 19.12
N ASP A 280 7.43 -9.32 19.72
CA ASP A 280 8.80 -9.55 19.26
C ASP A 280 8.80 -9.92 17.78
N GLY A 281 9.65 -9.24 16.98
CA GLY A 281 9.73 -9.40 15.52
C GLY A 281 8.81 -8.49 14.71
N ASN A 282 8.05 -7.60 15.37
CA ASN A 282 7.25 -6.55 14.74
C ASN A 282 7.68 -5.14 15.19
N ALA A 283 8.90 -5.01 15.69
CA ALA A 283 9.44 -3.73 16.16
C ALA A 283 9.53 -2.70 15.03
N ILE A 284 9.40 -1.43 15.37
CA ILE A 284 9.55 -0.31 14.42
C ILE A 284 10.46 0.76 15.01
N ASP A 285 11.09 1.56 14.17
CA ASP A 285 11.54 2.88 14.54
C ASP A 285 10.37 3.85 14.40
N ALA A 286 10.08 4.61 15.46
CA ALA A 286 8.88 5.46 15.53
C ALA A 286 9.21 6.96 15.52
N SER A 287 10.49 7.31 15.34
CA SER A 287 10.95 8.70 15.44
C SER A 287 12.00 9.03 14.39
N ASP A 288 11.84 10.17 13.75
CA ASP A 288 12.82 10.81 12.85
C ASP A 288 13.66 11.89 13.58
N ASP A 289 13.44 12.11 14.88
CA ASP A 289 14.04 13.24 15.63
C ASP A 289 14.82 12.82 16.89
N ASP A 290 15.10 11.53 17.06
CA ASP A 290 15.96 11.05 18.15
C ASP A 290 17.44 10.88 17.71
N GLY A 291 17.72 10.93 16.41
CA GLY A 291 19.04 10.93 15.77
C GLY A 291 19.77 9.59 15.80
N VAL A 292 19.06 8.51 16.04
CA VAL A 292 19.59 7.13 16.09
C VAL A 292 18.59 6.16 15.46
N ILE A 293 19.06 5.01 14.99
CA ILE A 293 18.17 3.89 14.65
C ILE A 293 17.71 3.22 15.94
N ASN A 294 16.40 3.26 16.22
CA ASN A 294 15.82 2.85 17.51
C ASN A 294 14.63 1.88 17.35
N ILE A 295 14.86 0.78 16.63
CA ILE A 295 13.85 -0.25 16.35
C ILE A 295 13.43 -0.94 17.65
N ARG A 296 12.18 -0.77 18.09
CA ARG A 296 11.64 -1.36 19.32
C ARG A 296 10.14 -1.63 19.24
N THR A 297 9.63 -2.40 20.18
CA THR A 297 8.20 -2.70 20.32
C THR A 297 7.48 -1.64 21.14
N PHE A 298 6.18 -1.45 20.88
CA PHE A 298 5.33 -0.50 21.60
C PHE A 298 3.96 -1.13 21.91
N ASP A 299 3.62 -1.23 23.20
CA ASP A 299 2.28 -1.67 23.61
C ASP A 299 1.22 -0.66 23.15
N GLY A 300 0.09 -1.17 22.63
CA GLY A 300 -1.03 -0.35 22.19
C GLY A 300 -0.83 0.34 20.83
N VAL A 301 0.24 0.01 20.11
CA VAL A 301 0.46 0.46 18.72
C VAL A 301 0.25 -0.73 17.78
N VAL A 302 -0.50 -0.50 16.71
CA VAL A 302 -0.68 -1.46 15.62
C VAL A 302 -0.37 -0.80 14.28
N GLY A 303 0.15 -1.57 13.32
CA GLY A 303 0.32 -1.15 11.93
C GLY A 303 -0.86 -1.61 11.09
N LEU A 304 -1.45 -0.74 10.30
CA LEU A 304 -2.30 -1.10 9.18
C LEU A 304 -1.41 -1.64 8.07
N TYR A 305 -1.80 -2.73 7.39
CA TYR A 305 -0.95 -3.28 6.33
C TYR A 305 -0.85 -2.35 5.12
N LEU A 306 -1.97 -1.85 4.63
CA LEU A 306 -2.09 -0.87 3.54
C LEU A 306 -1.12 -1.20 2.38
N PRO A 307 -1.28 -2.36 1.72
CA PRO A 307 -0.34 -2.76 0.69
C PRO A 307 -0.51 -1.91 -0.58
N ASP A 308 0.61 -1.45 -1.15
CA ASP A 308 0.65 -0.86 -2.47
C ASP A 308 0.55 -1.96 -3.56
N ALA A 309 1.41 -2.97 -3.51
CA ALA A 309 1.45 -4.00 -4.54
C ALA A 309 1.04 -5.38 -4.03
N ILE A 310 0.45 -6.18 -4.93
CA ILE A 310 0.07 -7.58 -4.71
C ILE A 310 0.51 -8.45 -5.88
N HIS A 311 0.90 -9.69 -5.60
CA HIS A 311 1.15 -10.72 -6.61
C HIS A 311 0.60 -12.08 -6.16
N ALA A 312 0.10 -12.88 -7.10
CA ALA A 312 -0.43 -14.22 -6.82
C ALA A 312 0.54 -15.32 -7.29
N TYR A 313 0.64 -16.41 -6.53
CA TYR A 313 1.36 -17.61 -6.95
C TYR A 313 0.65 -18.88 -6.47
N SER A 314 0.94 -19.99 -7.15
CA SER A 314 0.38 -21.29 -6.77
C SER A 314 1.45 -22.19 -6.17
N ALA A 315 1.15 -22.81 -5.03
CA ALA A 315 2.00 -23.80 -4.39
C ALA A 315 1.17 -24.92 -3.79
N GLY A 316 1.55 -26.18 -4.07
CA GLY A 316 0.84 -27.35 -3.53
C GLY A 316 -0.58 -27.57 -4.08
N GLY A 317 -1.04 -26.75 -5.01
CA GLY A 317 -2.40 -26.74 -5.56
C GLY A 317 -3.29 -25.64 -4.97
N ASP A 318 -2.77 -24.87 -4.01
CA ASP A 318 -3.42 -23.71 -3.43
C ASP A 318 -2.86 -22.42 -4.02
N THR A 319 -3.65 -21.36 -4.04
CA THR A 319 -3.22 -20.00 -4.43
C THR A 319 -2.87 -19.21 -3.19
N TYR A 320 -1.75 -18.48 -3.27
CA TYR A 320 -1.28 -17.56 -2.25
C TYR A 320 -1.08 -16.18 -2.86
N LEU A 321 -1.28 -15.17 -2.03
CA LEU A 321 -1.08 -13.76 -2.37
C LEU A 321 0.14 -13.26 -1.59
N VAL A 322 0.95 -12.43 -2.23
CA VAL A 322 2.05 -11.73 -1.56
C VAL A 322 1.80 -10.24 -1.71
N THR A 323 1.94 -9.50 -0.62
CA THR A 323 1.75 -8.04 -0.60
C THR A 323 3.02 -7.34 -0.14
N ALA A 324 3.30 -6.18 -0.73
CA ALA A 324 4.26 -5.20 -0.23
C ALA A 324 3.46 -4.17 0.58
N ASN A 325 3.74 -4.07 1.88
CA ASN A 325 2.90 -3.31 2.82
C ASN A 325 3.54 -1.95 3.10
N GLU A 326 3.36 -1.04 2.17
CA GLU A 326 3.92 0.30 2.18
C GLU A 326 3.29 1.16 3.28
N GLY A 327 1.99 1.35 3.15
CA GLY A 327 1.19 2.24 3.98
C GLY A 327 0.94 3.58 3.31
N ASP A 328 -0.30 3.89 3.04
CA ASP A 328 -0.68 5.23 2.61
C ASP A 328 -1.81 5.82 3.43
N ALA A 329 -2.01 7.13 3.31
CA ALA A 329 -2.97 7.89 4.09
C ALA A 329 -3.65 8.92 3.20
N ARG A 330 -4.95 9.10 3.38
CA ARG A 330 -5.66 10.15 2.67
C ARG A 330 -5.28 11.53 3.17
N ALA A 331 -4.79 12.36 2.27
CA ALA A 331 -4.31 13.72 2.55
C ALA A 331 -4.79 14.72 1.48
N TRP A 332 -6.11 14.79 1.27
CA TRP A 332 -6.74 15.68 0.30
C TRP A 332 -7.01 17.05 0.91
N GLY A 333 -6.48 18.09 0.31
CA GLY A 333 -6.63 19.46 0.77
C GLY A 333 -5.53 19.94 1.72
N GLU A 334 -4.37 19.29 1.72
CA GLU A 334 -3.20 19.72 2.52
C GLU A 334 -2.78 21.16 2.23
N ASP A 335 -2.82 21.58 0.98
CA ASP A 335 -2.49 22.93 0.54
C ASP A 335 -3.69 23.90 0.53
N ASN A 336 -4.85 23.49 1.09
CA ASN A 336 -6.07 24.27 1.04
C ASN A 336 -6.31 25.10 2.31
N ASP A 337 -6.00 26.39 2.26
CA ASP A 337 -6.29 27.34 3.35
C ASP A 337 -7.75 27.36 3.81
N ALA A 338 -8.71 27.02 2.95
CA ALA A 338 -10.13 26.93 3.31
C ALA A 338 -10.39 25.70 4.18
N TYR A 339 -9.72 24.59 3.90
CA TYR A 339 -9.81 23.36 4.69
C TYR A 339 -9.28 23.57 6.11
N TRP A 340 -8.03 24.03 6.24
CA TRP A 340 -7.40 24.21 7.56
C TRP A 340 -8.01 25.34 8.39
N GLY A 341 -8.48 26.40 7.73
CA GLY A 341 -8.86 27.63 8.36
C GLY A 341 -7.66 28.46 8.80
N THR A 342 -7.84 29.77 8.85
CA THR A 342 -6.80 30.71 9.22
C THR A 342 -7.15 31.51 10.46
N GLU A 343 -6.16 32.00 11.23
CA GLU A 343 -6.38 32.85 12.39
C GLU A 343 -7.23 34.10 12.06
N GLY A 344 -7.00 34.68 10.87
CA GLY A 344 -7.74 35.84 10.38
C GLY A 344 -9.22 35.58 10.09
N ALA A 345 -9.62 34.32 9.88
CA ALA A 345 -10.99 33.86 9.69
C ALA A 345 -11.61 33.28 10.97
N GLY A 346 -10.99 33.44 12.13
CA GLY A 346 -11.48 32.93 13.41
C GLY A 346 -11.36 31.41 13.55
N CYS A 347 -10.44 30.82 12.81
CA CYS A 347 -10.14 29.39 12.85
C CYS A 347 -11.31 28.47 12.41
N ALA A 348 -12.19 28.96 11.58
CA ALA A 348 -13.26 28.14 11.02
C ALA A 348 -12.76 27.48 9.73
N GLY A 349 -12.09 26.32 9.85
CA GLY A 349 -11.83 25.46 8.71
C GLY A 349 -13.13 24.88 8.15
N ASP A 350 -13.13 24.52 6.88
CA ASP A 350 -14.28 23.93 6.20
C ASP A 350 -14.00 22.45 5.90
N ALA A 351 -14.61 21.57 6.69
CA ALA A 351 -14.48 20.13 6.57
C ALA A 351 -14.98 19.56 5.21
N SER A 352 -15.68 20.37 4.40
CA SER A 352 -16.11 19.98 3.06
C SER A 352 -15.10 20.28 1.96
N GLN A 353 -13.93 20.84 2.33
CA GLN A 353 -12.91 21.29 1.40
C GLN A 353 -11.64 20.43 1.43
N GLY A 354 -11.70 19.26 2.06
CA GLY A 354 -10.59 18.35 2.18
C GLY A 354 -10.77 17.32 3.27
N PHE A 355 -9.84 16.38 3.34
CA PHE A 355 -9.74 15.38 4.38
C PHE A 355 -8.28 14.94 4.56
N VAL A 356 -7.74 15.14 5.74
CA VAL A 356 -6.39 14.68 6.11
C VAL A 356 -6.52 13.78 7.34
N GLU A 357 -6.12 12.53 7.19
CA GLU A 357 -6.25 11.56 8.28
C GLU A 357 -5.00 11.44 9.16
N GLU A 358 -3.83 11.78 8.64
CA GLU A 358 -2.58 11.72 9.41
C GLU A 358 -2.53 12.78 10.51
N PHE A 359 -2.10 12.35 11.70
CA PHE A 359 -1.82 13.28 12.79
C PHE A 359 -0.76 12.73 13.73
N ARG A 360 0.22 13.54 14.10
CA ARG A 360 1.29 13.12 15.02
C ARG A 360 0.78 12.93 16.44
N VAL A 361 1.23 11.88 17.11
CA VAL A 361 0.83 11.57 18.48
C VAL A 361 1.06 12.77 19.41
N LYS A 362 2.20 13.48 19.34
CA LYS A 362 2.49 14.63 20.20
C LYS A 362 1.50 15.79 20.05
N HIS A 363 0.86 15.91 18.88
CA HIS A 363 -0.14 16.93 18.64
C HIS A 363 -1.56 16.46 18.97
N LEU A 364 -1.79 15.15 18.89
CA LEU A 364 -3.05 14.51 19.26
C LEU A 364 -3.28 14.52 20.77
N VAL A 365 -2.25 14.14 21.54
CA VAL A 365 -2.33 13.94 22.98
C VAL A 365 -1.49 14.98 23.72
N HIS A 366 -2.18 15.88 24.43
CA HIS A 366 -1.56 16.92 25.26
C HIS A 366 -2.47 17.28 26.40
N ALA A 367 -1.91 17.59 27.59
CA ALA A 367 -2.68 17.87 28.80
C ALA A 367 -3.72 19.00 28.63
N ASP A 368 -3.41 20.01 27.82
CA ASP A 368 -4.27 21.17 27.57
C ASP A 368 -5.19 21.00 26.32
N GLY A 369 -5.23 19.84 25.70
CA GLY A 369 -5.94 19.56 24.43
C GLY A 369 -4.99 19.40 23.26
N PHE A 370 -5.47 19.53 22.02
CA PHE A 370 -4.58 19.43 20.85
C PHE A 370 -3.45 20.46 20.91
N ASP A 371 -2.21 20.03 20.66
CA ASP A 371 -1.04 20.90 20.62
C ASP A 371 -0.91 21.67 19.26
N ARG A 372 -1.84 21.45 18.37
CA ARG A 372 -2.06 22.19 17.14
C ARG A 372 -3.34 23.03 17.24
N ARG A 373 -3.39 24.14 16.52
CA ARG A 373 -4.54 25.03 16.43
C ARG A 373 -4.87 25.29 14.96
N CYS A 374 -5.95 25.96 14.68
CA CYS A 374 -6.20 26.38 13.31
C CYS A 374 -5.06 27.27 12.80
N GLY A 375 -4.65 27.05 11.57
CA GLY A 375 -3.41 27.61 11.04
C GLY A 375 -2.15 26.85 11.45
N ASP A 376 -2.30 25.78 12.25
CA ASP A 376 -1.24 24.85 12.66
C ASP A 376 -1.64 23.41 12.29
N ASP A 377 -2.30 23.23 11.16
CA ASP A 377 -2.61 21.94 10.54
C ASP A 377 -3.42 20.98 11.44
N LEU A 378 -4.46 21.47 12.09
CA LEU A 378 -5.41 20.67 12.86
C LEU A 378 -6.65 20.36 12.00
N PRO A 379 -6.86 19.09 11.58
CA PRO A 379 -7.99 18.70 10.74
C PRO A 379 -9.34 19.17 11.32
N PRO A 380 -10.19 19.84 10.54
CA PRO A 380 -11.47 20.33 11.06
C PRO A 380 -12.40 19.19 11.50
N GLN A 381 -12.31 18.01 10.88
CA GLN A 381 -13.06 16.81 11.28
C GLN A 381 -12.57 16.30 12.65
N LEU A 382 -11.27 16.21 12.88
CA LEU A 382 -10.72 15.82 14.18
C LEU A 382 -11.15 16.81 15.28
N ARG A 383 -11.08 18.11 14.98
CA ARG A 383 -11.54 19.16 15.92
C ARG A 383 -13.04 19.06 16.22
N ALA A 384 -13.84 18.54 15.32
CA ALA A 384 -15.27 18.31 15.55
C ALA A 384 -15.54 17.13 16.48
N LEU A 385 -14.63 16.13 16.54
CA LEU A 385 -14.74 15.00 17.49
C LEU A 385 -14.50 15.44 18.93
N GLY A 386 -13.59 16.39 19.18
CA GLY A 386 -13.27 16.81 20.53
C GLY A 386 -12.30 17.99 20.57
N ALA A 387 -11.89 18.38 21.78
CA ALA A 387 -10.91 19.43 22.00
C ALA A 387 -9.50 18.86 22.27
N GLY A 388 -9.31 17.55 22.21
CA GLY A 388 -8.04 16.85 22.39
C GLY A 388 -8.22 15.36 22.56
N GLY A 389 -7.13 14.62 22.33
CA GLY A 389 -7.03 13.18 22.56
C GLY A 389 -6.35 12.90 23.91
N LEU A 390 -6.73 11.79 24.52
CA LEU A 390 -6.09 11.21 25.70
C LEU A 390 -5.58 9.81 25.35
N LEU A 391 -4.58 9.33 26.06
CA LEU A 391 -4.15 7.93 25.99
C LEU A 391 -4.75 7.14 27.16
N ASN A 392 -5.19 5.90 26.90
CA ASN A 392 -5.63 5.01 27.95
C ASN A 392 -4.44 4.64 28.87
N PRO A 393 -4.45 5.02 30.16
CA PRO A 393 -3.30 4.76 31.04
C PRO A 393 -3.08 3.27 31.33
N THR A 394 -4.08 2.42 31.08
CA THR A 394 -3.89 0.97 31.19
C THR A 394 -3.02 0.43 30.07
N THR A 395 -3.18 0.93 28.85
CA THR A 395 -2.40 0.54 27.67
C THR A 395 -1.05 1.26 27.66
N PHE A 396 -1.04 2.58 27.82
CA PHE A 396 0.13 3.44 27.63
C PHE A 396 0.86 3.82 28.93
N GLY A 397 0.56 3.14 30.05
CA GLY A 397 1.23 3.38 31.32
C GLY A 397 2.74 3.09 31.33
N TYR A 398 3.23 2.28 30.36
CA TYR A 398 4.66 1.97 30.22
C TYR A 398 5.52 3.18 29.82
N CYS A 399 4.94 4.16 29.12
CA CYS A 399 5.58 5.43 28.76
C CYS A 399 5.06 6.60 29.60
N GLY A 400 4.43 6.31 30.75
CA GLY A 400 4.08 7.30 31.76
C GLY A 400 2.71 7.94 31.63
N ALA A 401 1.85 7.46 30.69
CA ALA A 401 0.48 7.96 30.58
C ALA A 401 -0.30 7.69 31.89
N VAL A 402 -1.00 8.71 32.38
CA VAL A 402 -1.93 8.64 33.51
C VAL A 402 -3.22 9.38 33.14
N ASP A 403 -4.24 9.32 34.01
CA ASP A 403 -5.51 10.01 33.73
C ASP A 403 -5.29 11.51 33.42
N GLY A 404 -5.60 11.91 32.19
CA GLY A 404 -5.51 13.29 31.74
C GLY A 404 -4.10 13.78 31.35
N ASP A 405 -3.06 12.94 31.46
CA ASP A 405 -1.68 13.30 31.12
C ASP A 405 -1.02 12.18 30.32
N PRO A 406 -0.54 12.45 29.07
CA PRO A 406 0.10 11.43 28.21
C PRO A 406 1.50 11.00 28.72
N GLY A 407 2.10 11.68 29.69
CA GLY A 407 3.46 11.40 30.17
C GLY A 407 4.50 11.52 29.05
N ASP A 408 5.53 10.66 29.11
CA ASP A 408 6.62 10.62 28.14
C ASP A 408 6.18 9.98 26.79
N CYS A 409 4.94 9.43 26.67
CA CYS A 409 4.46 8.85 25.41
C CYS A 409 4.42 9.87 24.26
N ARG A 410 4.28 11.14 24.56
CA ARG A 410 4.28 12.23 23.58
C ARG A 410 5.66 12.81 23.24
N GLU A 411 6.72 12.37 23.93
CA GLU A 411 8.08 12.85 23.65
C GLU A 411 8.58 12.29 22.30
N ASP A 412 9.42 13.09 21.63
CA ASP A 412 9.88 12.81 20.27
C ASP A 412 10.71 11.51 20.17
N ASP A 413 11.41 11.14 21.23
CA ASP A 413 12.17 9.87 21.32
C ASP A 413 11.32 8.67 21.79
N VAL A 414 10.01 8.81 21.91
CA VAL A 414 9.08 7.72 22.29
C VAL A 414 8.07 7.47 21.18
N LEU A 415 6.90 8.11 21.22
CA LEU A 415 5.84 7.98 20.22
C LEU A 415 5.43 9.33 19.64
N GLY A 416 5.96 10.44 20.17
CA GLY A 416 5.49 11.78 19.86
C GLY A 416 5.54 12.11 18.36
N ARG A 417 6.57 11.62 17.68
CA ARG A 417 6.75 11.84 16.23
C ARG A 417 5.83 10.96 15.40
N LEU A 418 5.48 9.75 15.86
CA LEU A 418 4.76 8.76 15.07
C LEU A 418 3.46 9.33 14.49
N ASN A 419 3.31 9.23 13.17
CA ASN A 419 2.08 9.52 12.48
C ASN A 419 1.09 8.35 12.63
N ILE A 420 -0.13 8.68 12.96
CA ILE A 420 -1.23 7.71 13.13
C ILE A 420 -2.49 8.24 12.44
N THR A 421 -3.39 7.36 12.12
CA THR A 421 -4.74 7.81 11.76
C THR A 421 -5.49 8.24 13.03
N TRP A 422 -6.04 9.46 12.99
CA TRP A 422 -6.89 9.94 14.06
C TRP A 422 -8.31 9.38 13.99
N THR A 423 -8.68 8.72 12.88
CA THR A 423 -10.05 8.24 12.62
C THR A 423 -10.41 6.99 13.40
N GLU A 424 -9.40 6.25 13.88
CA GLU A 424 -9.55 4.95 14.54
C GLU A 424 -8.84 4.89 15.88
N GLY A 425 -9.15 3.85 16.67
CA GLY A 425 -8.45 3.54 17.92
C GLY A 425 -8.94 4.26 19.17
N TYR A 426 -9.75 5.29 19.04
CA TYR A 426 -10.42 5.89 20.19
C TYR A 426 -11.64 5.07 20.61
N ARG A 427 -11.97 5.18 21.91
CA ARG A 427 -13.08 4.42 22.50
C ARG A 427 -14.43 4.87 21.98
N THR A 428 -15.23 3.90 21.51
CA THR A 428 -16.60 4.10 21.04
C THR A 428 -17.60 3.34 21.91
N ASP A 429 -18.85 3.75 21.87
CA ASP A 429 -19.96 3.05 22.48
C ASP A 429 -20.50 1.92 21.54
N SER A 430 -21.56 1.26 21.95
CA SER A 430 -22.17 0.16 21.14
C SER A 430 -22.83 0.61 19.82
N ASN A 431 -22.92 1.89 19.58
CA ASN A 431 -23.45 2.46 18.32
C ASN A 431 -22.32 2.98 17.42
N GLY A 432 -21.04 2.89 17.86
CA GLY A 432 -19.90 3.46 17.18
C GLY A 432 -19.65 4.94 17.49
N ASP A 433 -20.45 5.57 18.37
CA ASP A 433 -20.26 6.97 18.75
C ASP A 433 -19.07 7.13 19.72
N PRO A 434 -18.24 8.20 19.62
CA PRO A 434 -17.14 8.43 20.53
C PRO A 434 -17.58 8.53 22.01
N VAL A 435 -16.93 7.78 22.89
CA VAL A 435 -17.09 7.94 24.34
C VAL A 435 -16.28 9.15 24.78
N MET A 436 -16.97 10.12 25.44
CA MET A 436 -16.38 11.39 25.82
C MET A 436 -15.79 11.36 27.22
N PHE A 437 -14.69 12.12 27.42
CA PHE A 437 -13.98 12.25 28.69
C PHE A 437 -13.76 13.71 29.04
N THR A 438 -13.63 13.97 30.32
CA THR A 438 -13.10 15.26 30.81
C THR A 438 -11.58 15.34 30.56
N ALA A 439 -10.99 16.53 30.64
CA ALA A 439 -9.53 16.71 30.55
C ALA A 439 -8.76 15.93 31.65
N ALA A 440 -9.40 15.52 32.72
CA ALA A 440 -8.81 14.69 33.78
C ALA A 440 -8.97 13.17 33.52
N GLY A 441 -9.37 12.76 32.34
CA GLY A 441 -9.51 11.33 31.96
C GLY A 441 -10.74 10.62 32.55
N VAL A 442 -11.69 11.37 33.12
CA VAL A 442 -12.93 10.79 33.66
C VAL A 442 -13.98 10.73 32.56
N GLU A 443 -14.56 9.55 32.33
CA GLU A 443 -15.66 9.37 31.40
C GLU A 443 -16.85 10.24 31.81
N ASP A 444 -17.30 11.11 30.90
CA ASP A 444 -18.38 12.06 31.11
C ASP A 444 -19.01 12.41 29.75
N PRO A 445 -20.32 12.15 29.52
CA PRO A 445 -20.97 12.54 28.27
C PRO A 445 -20.93 14.05 27.97
N ALA A 446 -20.63 14.90 28.92
CA ALA A 446 -20.41 16.33 28.75
C ALA A 446 -18.92 16.70 28.61
N GLY A 447 -18.04 15.71 28.58
CA GLY A 447 -16.61 15.87 28.34
C GLY A 447 -16.33 16.36 26.89
N ASP A 448 -15.10 16.78 26.67
CA ASP A 448 -14.65 17.34 25.42
C ASP A 448 -13.36 16.65 24.90
N ARG A 449 -13.02 15.51 25.45
CA ARG A 449 -11.85 14.69 25.05
C ARG A 449 -12.30 13.33 24.55
N ILE A 450 -11.58 12.80 23.55
CA ILE A 450 -11.64 11.38 23.15
C ILE A 450 -10.45 10.64 23.79
N MET A 451 -10.55 9.32 23.97
CA MET A 451 -9.48 8.51 24.56
C MET A 451 -9.10 7.37 23.63
N TYR A 452 -7.84 7.32 23.24
CA TYR A 452 -7.27 6.26 22.41
C TYR A 452 -6.90 5.05 23.27
N ASP A 453 -7.48 3.91 22.94
CA ASP A 453 -7.13 2.62 23.52
C ASP A 453 -6.02 1.94 22.69
N THR A 454 -5.90 2.27 21.40
CA THR A 454 -4.91 1.78 20.43
C THR A 454 -4.54 2.93 19.48
N LEU A 455 -3.29 2.99 19.05
CA LEU A 455 -2.81 3.88 18.00
C LEU A 455 -2.57 3.08 16.74
N TYR A 456 -3.14 3.52 15.61
CA TYR A 456 -3.05 2.88 14.31
C TYR A 456 -2.04 3.63 13.45
N ALA A 457 -0.85 3.06 13.28
CA ALA A 457 0.20 3.59 12.40
C ALA A 457 0.03 3.06 10.96
N TYR A 458 0.63 3.76 10.01
CA TYR A 458 0.57 3.42 8.60
C TYR A 458 1.64 2.40 8.20
N GLY A 459 1.23 1.47 7.32
CA GLY A 459 2.07 0.44 6.74
C GLY A 459 2.39 -0.74 7.67
N GLY A 460 2.45 -1.92 7.07
CA GLY A 460 3.01 -3.09 7.74
C GLY A 460 4.52 -3.04 7.84
N ARG A 461 5.19 -2.15 7.09
CA ARG A 461 6.65 -2.04 6.97
C ARG A 461 7.30 -3.38 6.61
N SER A 462 6.58 -4.20 5.87
CA SER A 462 6.87 -5.62 5.66
C SER A 462 6.34 -6.10 4.33
N PHE A 463 6.61 -7.36 4.00
CA PHE A 463 5.82 -8.08 3.01
C PHE A 463 5.14 -9.27 3.67
N SER A 464 3.93 -9.59 3.21
CA SER A 464 3.10 -10.63 3.78
C SER A 464 2.70 -11.68 2.76
N ILE A 465 2.41 -12.90 3.24
CA ILE A 465 1.81 -13.96 2.44
C ILE A 465 0.43 -14.26 3.03
N TRP A 466 -0.58 -14.23 2.17
CA TRP A 466 -1.98 -14.52 2.50
C TRP A 466 -2.45 -15.73 1.72
N ASP A 467 -3.46 -16.42 2.23
CA ASP A 467 -4.20 -17.37 1.40
C ASP A 467 -5.21 -16.66 0.47
N ALA A 468 -5.85 -17.40 -0.42
CA ALA A 468 -6.80 -16.84 -1.39
C ALA A 468 -8.08 -16.25 -0.76
N GLU A 469 -8.31 -16.49 0.51
CA GLU A 469 -9.41 -15.98 1.32
C GLU A 469 -9.01 -14.82 2.22
N GLY A 470 -7.75 -14.32 2.10
CA GLY A 470 -7.24 -13.17 2.83
C GLY A 470 -6.77 -13.46 4.26
N ALA A 471 -6.62 -14.74 4.63
CA ALA A 471 -6.05 -15.07 5.93
C ALA A 471 -4.51 -14.99 5.89
N LEU A 472 -3.92 -14.31 6.86
CA LEU A 472 -2.47 -14.17 6.98
C LEU A 472 -1.79 -15.53 7.20
N VAL A 473 -0.92 -15.92 6.29
CA VAL A 473 -0.11 -17.14 6.37
C VAL A 473 1.25 -16.85 6.99
N TRP A 474 1.87 -15.73 6.60
CA TRP A 474 3.19 -15.32 7.08
C TRP A 474 3.42 -13.83 6.83
N ASP A 475 4.19 -13.19 7.69
CA ASP A 475 4.64 -11.80 7.56
C ASP A 475 6.14 -11.71 7.86
N SER A 476 6.85 -10.82 7.17
CA SER A 476 8.29 -10.62 7.37
C SER A 476 8.63 -9.89 8.68
N GLY A 477 7.64 -9.37 9.36
CA GLY A 477 7.82 -8.65 10.62
C GLY A 477 8.63 -7.36 10.44
N ASP A 478 9.65 -7.18 11.29
CA ASP A 478 10.59 -6.07 11.26
C ASP A 478 11.86 -6.37 10.42
N ALA A 479 11.84 -7.44 9.62
CA ALA A 479 13.04 -7.93 8.92
C ALA A 479 13.66 -6.91 7.96
N ILE A 480 12.86 -6.03 7.35
CA ILE A 480 13.34 -5.00 6.42
C ILE A 480 14.14 -3.96 7.21
N GLU A 481 13.58 -3.36 8.25
CA GLU A 481 14.27 -2.37 9.08
C GLU A 481 15.52 -2.97 9.75
N GLN A 482 15.42 -4.18 10.31
CA GLN A 482 16.56 -4.89 10.90
C GLN A 482 17.68 -5.17 9.90
N PHE A 483 17.32 -5.51 8.65
CA PHE A 483 18.31 -5.75 7.60
C PHE A 483 18.98 -4.46 7.15
N ILE A 484 18.22 -3.38 6.93
CA ILE A 484 18.74 -2.07 6.53
C ILE A 484 19.67 -1.51 7.61
N ALA A 485 19.33 -1.68 8.89
CA ALA A 485 20.15 -1.25 10.03
C ALA A 485 21.40 -2.10 10.23
N SER A 486 21.53 -3.27 9.58
CA SER A 486 22.61 -4.22 9.82
C SER A 486 23.88 -3.90 9.02
N ASP A 487 25.04 -4.36 9.54
CA ASP A 487 26.32 -4.33 8.83
C ASP A 487 26.35 -5.22 7.55
N ASP A 488 25.37 -6.11 7.36
CA ASP A 488 25.29 -7.01 6.21
C ASP A 488 24.65 -6.32 4.99
N CYS A 489 23.93 -5.21 5.19
CA CYS A 489 23.33 -4.44 4.11
C CYS A 489 24.30 -3.40 3.55
N MET A 490 24.59 -3.56 2.24
CA MET A 490 25.45 -2.63 1.51
C MET A 490 24.77 -2.18 0.23
N ALA A 491 24.50 -0.90 0.09
CA ALA A 491 23.92 -0.25 -1.07
C ALA A 491 24.96 0.16 -2.13
N GLY A 492 24.45 0.71 -3.23
CA GLY A 492 25.23 1.17 -4.37
C GLY A 492 25.69 0.06 -5.30
N ALA A 493 26.06 0.41 -6.54
CA ALA A 493 26.47 -0.54 -7.59
C ALA A 493 27.69 -1.40 -7.21
N GLN A 494 28.55 -0.90 -6.33
CA GLN A 494 29.73 -1.60 -5.83
C GLN A 494 29.50 -2.24 -4.45
N ARG A 495 28.30 -2.12 -3.90
CA ARG A 495 27.93 -2.60 -2.57
C ARG A 495 28.94 -2.21 -1.48
N ASN A 496 29.23 -0.93 -1.39
CA ASN A 496 30.22 -0.35 -0.49
C ASN A 496 29.70 0.82 0.35
N ILE A 497 28.41 1.08 0.30
CA ILE A 497 27.73 2.11 1.08
C ILE A 497 26.89 1.37 2.14
N PRO A 498 27.11 1.57 3.44
CA PRO A 498 26.23 0.98 4.45
C PRO A 498 24.79 1.43 4.24
N CYS A 499 23.82 0.50 4.23
CA CYS A 499 22.42 0.87 4.12
C CYS A 499 21.96 1.72 5.31
N ALA A 500 22.56 1.48 6.47
CA ALA A 500 22.26 2.26 7.69
C ALA A 500 22.54 3.77 7.54
N ASP A 501 23.39 4.19 6.59
CA ASP A 501 23.60 5.61 6.30
C ASP A 501 22.38 6.27 5.63
N TYR A 502 21.43 5.45 5.15
CA TYR A 502 20.20 5.83 4.47
C TYR A 502 18.99 5.10 5.07
N PHE A 503 19.05 4.80 6.36
CA PHE A 503 17.96 4.12 7.05
C PHE A 503 16.69 4.96 6.98
N ASN A 504 15.59 4.36 6.50
CA ASN A 504 14.28 5.01 6.35
C ASN A 504 14.37 6.45 5.83
N SER A 505 15.22 6.70 4.82
CA SER A 505 15.41 8.03 4.23
C SER A 505 14.29 8.35 3.25
N GLY A 506 13.86 9.61 3.22
CA GLY A 506 13.08 10.18 2.14
C GLY A 506 13.83 10.18 0.81
N HIS A 507 13.10 10.41 -0.29
CA HIS A 507 13.66 10.46 -1.64
C HIS A 507 14.06 11.86 -2.09
N ASP A 508 13.49 12.91 -1.49
CA ASP A 508 13.58 14.31 -1.90
C ASP A 508 14.97 14.89 -1.68
N GLU A 509 15.65 14.55 -0.61
CA GLU A 509 16.92 15.16 -0.21
C GLU A 509 18.15 14.24 -0.34
N GLY A 510 17.97 13.00 -0.80
CA GLY A 510 19.03 12.05 -1.20
C GLY A 510 19.97 11.53 -0.11
N SER A 511 19.89 12.04 1.11
CA SER A 511 20.68 11.62 2.27
C SER A 511 20.00 11.96 3.60
N ASP A 512 18.69 12.02 3.60
CA ASP A 512 17.90 12.40 4.76
C ASP A 512 17.69 11.18 5.66
N PHE A 513 18.73 10.84 6.42
CA PHE A 513 18.76 9.71 7.33
C PHE A 513 17.57 9.77 8.27
N ASP A 514 16.82 8.68 8.36
CA ASP A 514 15.76 8.44 9.33
C ASP A 514 14.45 9.25 9.12
N SER A 515 14.36 10.03 8.06
CA SER A 515 13.27 11.02 7.84
C SER A 515 11.89 10.41 7.64
N ARG A 516 11.79 9.08 7.40
CA ARG A 516 10.50 8.38 7.20
C ARG A 516 10.13 7.45 8.36
N SER A 517 10.96 7.32 9.38
CA SER A 517 10.70 6.41 10.51
C SER A 517 9.44 6.76 11.27
N ASP A 518 9.13 8.03 11.43
CA ASP A 518 7.94 8.55 12.10
C ASP A 518 6.65 8.40 11.27
N ALA A 519 6.77 8.18 9.96
CA ALA A 519 5.65 8.03 9.04
C ALA A 519 5.42 6.55 8.69
N LYS A 520 6.00 6.09 7.58
CA LYS A 520 5.75 4.76 7.00
C LYS A 520 6.96 3.83 7.07
N GLY A 521 8.14 4.33 7.46
CA GLY A 521 9.39 3.58 7.60
C GLY A 521 10.03 3.20 6.27
N PRO A 522 10.29 1.90 5.99
CA PRO A 522 11.00 1.46 4.79
C PRO A 522 10.15 1.44 3.51
N GLU A 523 8.85 1.67 3.57
CA GLU A 523 7.93 1.84 2.45
C GLU A 523 8.13 0.81 1.31
N PRO A 524 7.87 -0.50 1.54
CA PRO A 524 8.00 -1.50 0.49
C PRO A 524 6.85 -1.36 -0.51
N GLU A 525 7.17 -0.97 -1.76
CA GLU A 525 6.23 -0.73 -2.84
C GLU A 525 6.05 -1.98 -3.72
N GLY A 526 6.90 -2.18 -4.73
CA GLY A 526 6.75 -3.23 -5.71
C GLY A 526 7.30 -4.59 -5.30
N LEU A 527 6.70 -5.66 -5.79
CA LEU A 527 7.18 -7.02 -5.65
C LEU A 527 7.03 -7.84 -6.92
N THR A 528 7.80 -8.91 -7.05
CA THR A 528 7.65 -9.90 -8.11
C THR A 528 8.01 -11.29 -7.62
N ILE A 529 7.39 -12.31 -8.20
CA ILE A 529 7.61 -13.72 -7.87
C ILE A 529 8.27 -14.42 -9.05
N GLY A 530 9.32 -15.19 -8.80
CA GLY A 530 10.09 -15.92 -9.81
C GLY A 530 10.34 -17.39 -9.48
#